data_af4a2d17cb43282f84596ad2f3a276e9
#
_entry.id   af4a2d17cb43282f84596ad2f3a276e9
#
_cell.length_a   1.000
_cell.length_b   1.000
_cell.length_c   1.000
_cell.angle_alpha   90.00
_cell.angle_beta   90.00
_cell.angle_gamma   90.00
#
_symmetry.space_group_name_H-M   'P 1'
#
loop_
_entity.id
_entity.type
_entity.pdbx_description
1 polymer ?
#
loop_
_entity_poly.entity_id
_entity_poly.type
_entity_poly.pdbx_seq_one_letter_code
_entity_poly.pdbx_strand_id
1 'polypeptide(L)'
;MTKLNCRSPITINAELIAAYQAASSPHSLRALASDIEAFDHWCRRNGRVTSPATPETVADYLDARAGQGAKPASLGRYKASIAKIHQLLDIKDPTQAELVKLRLRAIRREKGSTQAQARPLRFKGPVRNVERDAPRGLNVRGLLEACADDLPGLRNRALLSVAYDTGLRASELVAVEVEHIVDAIDPEARLLTISRSKGDQEGKGATAFLSPRSVRAIAAWTAAADIEEGPLFRRVQVRRYKARAAVKGRRIETISGRESWDLRKTLPKSAVPARTEYDVGEGALHPGSIGPIWRAMIRRAFDKGALSDLTADDLAQLLKGVSAHSTRVGLNQDLFASGEDLAGIMDALRWKSPRMPLAYNRNLAAEQGAAGRLIAKIG
;
A
#
# COMPACT_ATOMS: atom_id res chain seq x y z
N MET A 1 -17.20 -20.92 -12.52
CA MET A 1 -17.94 -19.86 -13.24
C MET A 1 -19.35 -19.78 -12.68
N THR A 2 -19.69 -18.70 -12.01
CA THR A 2 -21.05 -18.45 -11.49
C THR A 2 -21.99 -18.30 -12.69
N LYS A 3 -23.11 -19.06 -12.74
CA LYS A 3 -24.12 -18.91 -13.79
C LYS A 3 -24.73 -17.52 -13.71
N LEU A 4 -24.45 -16.65 -14.66
CA LEU A 4 -25.06 -15.33 -14.80
C LEU A 4 -26.56 -15.46 -15.09
N ASN A 5 -27.37 -14.52 -14.56
CA ASN A 5 -28.82 -14.46 -14.82
C ASN A 5 -29.08 -13.98 -16.26
N CYS A 6 -29.19 -14.91 -17.20
CA CYS A 6 -29.37 -14.64 -18.64
C CYS A 6 -30.76 -15.05 -19.14
N ARG A 7 -31.38 -14.21 -19.99
CA ARG A 7 -32.69 -14.50 -20.59
C ARG A 7 -32.64 -15.28 -21.90
N SER A 8 -31.47 -15.32 -22.56
CA SER A 8 -31.27 -16.01 -23.84
C SER A 8 -29.99 -16.84 -23.81
N PRO A 9 -29.88 -17.92 -24.58
CA PRO A 9 -28.63 -18.63 -24.73
C PRO A 9 -27.60 -17.67 -25.36
N ILE A 10 -26.61 -17.29 -24.57
CA ILE A 10 -25.47 -16.47 -25.03
C ILE A 10 -24.43 -17.47 -25.53
N THR A 11 -24.03 -17.33 -26.78
CA THR A 11 -22.91 -18.11 -27.32
C THR A 11 -21.63 -17.56 -26.68
N ILE A 12 -21.04 -18.32 -25.77
CA ILE A 12 -19.80 -17.91 -25.09
C ILE A 12 -18.63 -18.18 -26.04
N ASN A 13 -17.95 -17.12 -26.45
CA ASN A 13 -16.69 -17.25 -27.17
C ASN A 13 -15.57 -17.60 -26.17
N ALA A 14 -15.34 -18.91 -26.00
CA ALA A 14 -14.35 -19.42 -25.06
C ALA A 14 -12.91 -18.98 -25.39
N GLU A 15 -12.60 -18.84 -26.68
CA GLU A 15 -11.30 -18.40 -27.17
C GLU A 15 -11.03 -16.93 -26.80
N LEU A 16 -12.01 -16.04 -26.97
CA LEU A 16 -11.91 -14.65 -26.59
C LEU A 16 -11.73 -14.50 -25.07
N ILE A 17 -12.44 -15.30 -24.27
CA ILE A 17 -12.28 -15.30 -22.81
C ILE A 17 -10.89 -15.78 -22.41
N ALA A 18 -10.39 -16.86 -23.01
CA ALA A 18 -9.05 -17.39 -22.75
C ALA A 18 -7.96 -16.37 -23.14
N ALA A 19 -8.08 -15.73 -24.30
CA ALA A 19 -7.18 -14.68 -24.75
C ALA A 19 -7.18 -13.48 -23.77
N TYR A 20 -8.36 -13.06 -23.32
CA TYR A 20 -8.46 -11.97 -22.32
C TYR A 20 -7.83 -12.37 -20.98
N GLN A 21 -8.02 -13.61 -20.54
CA GLN A 21 -7.42 -14.11 -19.29
C GLN A 21 -5.88 -14.13 -19.40
N ALA A 22 -5.35 -14.61 -20.52
CA ALA A 22 -3.90 -14.62 -20.76
C ALA A 22 -3.28 -13.22 -20.83
N ALA A 23 -4.01 -12.26 -21.41
CA ALA A 23 -3.57 -10.86 -21.53
C ALA A 23 -3.76 -10.02 -20.27
N SER A 24 -4.43 -10.54 -19.23
CA SER A 24 -4.83 -9.77 -18.05
C SER A 24 -4.08 -10.18 -16.80
N SER A 25 -3.74 -9.19 -15.94
CA SER A 25 -3.13 -9.50 -14.65
C SER A 25 -4.12 -10.24 -13.73
N PRO A 26 -3.64 -11.13 -12.82
CA PRO A 26 -4.49 -11.83 -11.85
C PRO A 26 -5.31 -10.88 -10.97
N HIS A 27 -4.77 -9.69 -10.68
CA HIS A 27 -5.49 -8.65 -9.93
C HIS A 27 -6.65 -8.06 -10.71
N SER A 28 -6.46 -7.79 -12.01
CA SER A 28 -7.53 -7.28 -12.90
C SER A 28 -8.65 -8.29 -13.07
N LEU A 29 -8.31 -9.58 -13.21
CA LEU A 29 -9.29 -10.66 -13.31
C LEU A 29 -10.11 -10.80 -12.02
N ARG A 30 -9.47 -10.78 -10.86
CA ARG A 30 -10.18 -10.81 -9.56
C ARG A 30 -11.10 -9.60 -9.36
N ALA A 31 -10.64 -8.41 -9.76
CA ALA A 31 -11.45 -7.20 -9.65
C ALA A 31 -12.68 -7.28 -10.58
N LEU A 32 -12.49 -7.73 -11.82
CA LEU A 32 -13.61 -7.95 -12.76
C LEU A 32 -14.61 -8.97 -12.22
N ALA A 33 -14.14 -10.12 -11.74
CA ALA A 33 -15.00 -11.16 -11.17
C ALA A 33 -15.83 -10.63 -10.01
N SER A 34 -15.19 -9.98 -9.04
CA SER A 34 -15.87 -9.40 -7.88
C SER A 34 -16.90 -8.33 -8.24
N ASP A 35 -16.59 -7.48 -9.24
CA ASP A 35 -17.52 -6.45 -9.68
C ASP A 35 -18.75 -7.06 -10.37
N ILE A 36 -18.56 -8.08 -11.19
CA ILE A 36 -19.65 -8.76 -11.90
C ILE A 36 -20.49 -9.59 -10.94
N GLU A 37 -19.90 -10.29 -9.99
CA GLU A 37 -20.64 -10.98 -8.92
C GLU A 37 -21.53 -10.02 -8.11
N ALA A 38 -20.99 -8.85 -7.76
CA ALA A 38 -21.75 -7.81 -7.06
C ALA A 38 -22.91 -7.26 -7.91
N PHE A 39 -22.70 -7.10 -9.23
CA PHE A 39 -23.74 -6.66 -10.16
C PHE A 39 -24.81 -7.74 -10.35
N ASP A 40 -24.42 -8.99 -10.55
CA ASP A 40 -25.34 -10.11 -10.70
C ASP A 40 -26.21 -10.31 -9.45
N HIS A 41 -25.59 -10.27 -8.27
CA HIS A 41 -26.31 -10.35 -6.99
C HIS A 41 -27.35 -9.24 -6.87
N TRP A 42 -26.98 -7.99 -7.21
CA TRP A 42 -27.91 -6.87 -7.19
C TRP A 42 -29.05 -7.06 -8.21
N CYS A 43 -28.75 -7.48 -9.44
CA CYS A 43 -29.75 -7.74 -10.47
C CYS A 43 -30.77 -8.77 -10.02
N ARG A 44 -30.33 -9.91 -9.48
CA ARG A 44 -31.21 -10.97 -8.95
C ARG A 44 -32.16 -10.45 -7.88
N ARG A 45 -31.62 -9.67 -6.93
CA ARG A 45 -32.44 -9.09 -5.83
C ARG A 45 -33.47 -8.08 -6.31
N ASN A 46 -33.26 -7.44 -7.44
CA ASN A 46 -34.13 -6.40 -8.00
C ASN A 46 -34.94 -6.91 -9.21
N GLY A 47 -34.98 -8.22 -9.48
CA GLY A 47 -35.72 -8.79 -10.61
C GLY A 47 -35.21 -8.33 -11.97
N ARG A 48 -33.90 -7.98 -12.07
CA ARG A 48 -33.27 -7.51 -13.29
C ARG A 48 -32.42 -8.61 -13.94
N VAL A 49 -32.16 -8.45 -15.22
CA VAL A 49 -31.28 -9.35 -15.98
C VAL A 49 -29.86 -8.79 -15.97
N THR A 50 -28.88 -9.64 -15.66
CA THR A 50 -27.46 -9.26 -15.60
C THR A 50 -26.84 -9.17 -16.99
N SER A 51 -27.22 -10.10 -17.90
CA SER A 51 -26.66 -10.19 -19.24
C SER A 51 -27.69 -10.80 -20.22
N PRO A 52 -28.05 -10.10 -21.32
CA PRO A 52 -27.73 -8.71 -21.61
C PRO A 52 -28.43 -7.74 -20.62
N ALA A 53 -27.69 -6.81 -20.04
CA ALA A 53 -28.29 -5.76 -19.21
C ALA A 53 -28.83 -4.62 -20.07
N THR A 54 -29.87 -3.95 -19.56
CA THR A 54 -30.38 -2.72 -20.19
C THR A 54 -29.68 -1.48 -19.64
N PRO A 55 -29.64 -0.36 -20.38
CA PRO A 55 -29.10 0.90 -19.87
C PRO A 55 -29.73 1.35 -18.54
N GLU A 56 -31.04 1.13 -18.36
CA GLU A 56 -31.79 1.45 -17.15
C GLU A 56 -31.28 0.60 -15.97
N THR A 57 -31.09 -0.70 -16.19
CA THR A 57 -30.53 -1.62 -15.18
C THR A 57 -29.17 -1.14 -14.70
N VAL A 58 -28.30 -0.72 -15.63
CA VAL A 58 -26.97 -0.21 -15.27
C VAL A 58 -27.06 1.12 -14.53
N ALA A 59 -27.92 2.05 -14.96
CA ALA A 59 -28.12 3.33 -14.32
C ALA A 59 -28.64 3.16 -12.88
N ASP A 60 -29.66 2.33 -12.68
CA ASP A 60 -30.26 2.00 -11.39
C ASP A 60 -29.22 1.36 -10.44
N TYR A 61 -28.37 0.46 -10.96
CA TYR A 61 -27.27 -0.13 -10.19
C TYR A 61 -26.28 0.92 -9.72
N LEU A 62 -25.84 1.83 -10.60
CA LEU A 62 -24.89 2.88 -10.24
C LEU A 62 -25.48 3.83 -9.17
N ASP A 63 -26.78 4.17 -9.27
CA ASP A 63 -27.47 4.96 -8.27
C ASP A 63 -27.54 4.23 -6.92
N ALA A 64 -27.93 2.94 -6.92
CA ALA A 64 -27.98 2.12 -5.71
C ALA A 64 -26.60 2.05 -5.02
N ARG A 65 -25.52 1.85 -5.80
CA ARG A 65 -24.15 1.83 -5.25
C ARG A 65 -23.72 3.21 -4.76
N ALA A 66 -24.11 4.28 -5.44
CA ALA A 66 -23.88 5.65 -5.01
C ALA A 66 -24.58 5.95 -3.68
N GLY A 67 -25.83 5.53 -3.53
CA GLY A 67 -26.59 5.64 -2.28
C GLY A 67 -25.97 4.87 -1.11
N GLN A 68 -25.30 3.74 -1.39
CA GLN A 68 -24.52 2.95 -0.42
C GLN A 68 -23.13 3.56 -0.11
N GLY A 69 -22.82 4.76 -0.60
CA GLY A 69 -21.57 5.45 -0.32
C GLY A 69 -20.41 5.14 -1.28
N ALA A 70 -20.65 4.44 -2.39
CA ALA A 70 -19.60 4.22 -3.38
C ALA A 70 -19.11 5.55 -3.98
N LYS A 71 -17.79 5.70 -4.06
CA LYS A 71 -17.17 6.90 -4.65
C LYS A 71 -17.29 6.90 -6.17
N PRO A 72 -17.32 8.07 -6.84
CA PRO A 72 -17.42 8.17 -8.29
C PRO A 72 -16.35 7.39 -9.07
N ALA A 73 -15.14 7.26 -8.53
CA ALA A 73 -14.09 6.44 -9.13
C ALA A 73 -14.45 4.94 -9.12
N SER A 74 -15.05 4.44 -8.04
CA SER A 74 -15.52 3.05 -7.95
C SER A 74 -16.68 2.78 -8.90
N LEU A 75 -17.61 3.74 -9.04
CA LEU A 75 -18.71 3.64 -9.99
C LEU A 75 -18.20 3.59 -11.44
N GLY A 76 -17.16 4.39 -11.76
CA GLY A 76 -16.48 4.32 -13.05
C GLY A 76 -15.88 2.93 -13.32
N ARG A 77 -15.32 2.28 -12.30
CA ARG A 77 -14.79 0.90 -12.40
C ARG A 77 -15.91 -0.11 -12.60
N TYR A 78 -16.99 -0.04 -11.84
CA TYR A 78 -18.16 -0.93 -12.02
C TYR A 78 -18.74 -0.81 -13.44
N LYS A 79 -18.91 0.42 -13.95
CA LYS A 79 -19.29 0.65 -15.35
C LYS A 79 -18.35 -0.04 -16.33
N ALA A 80 -17.03 0.10 -16.15
CA ALA A 80 -16.04 -0.51 -17.01
C ALA A 80 -16.05 -2.04 -16.94
N SER A 81 -16.30 -2.63 -15.76
CA SER A 81 -16.44 -4.08 -15.59
C SER A 81 -17.70 -4.62 -16.29
N ILE A 82 -18.82 -3.90 -16.20
CA ILE A 82 -20.05 -4.26 -16.92
C ILE A 82 -19.85 -4.19 -18.44
N ALA A 83 -19.22 -3.12 -18.93
CA ALA A 83 -18.86 -2.99 -20.34
C ALA A 83 -17.98 -4.16 -20.81
N LYS A 84 -16.96 -4.51 -20.02
CA LYS A 84 -16.02 -5.57 -20.37
C LYS A 84 -16.71 -6.93 -20.48
N ILE A 85 -17.60 -7.28 -19.55
CA ILE A 85 -18.30 -8.59 -19.63
C ILE A 85 -19.23 -8.66 -20.84
N HIS A 86 -19.94 -7.57 -21.17
CA HIS A 86 -20.79 -7.53 -22.37
C HIS A 86 -19.95 -7.69 -23.63
N GLN A 87 -18.79 -7.03 -23.69
CA GLN A 87 -17.84 -7.18 -24.80
C GLN A 87 -17.29 -8.61 -24.92
N LEU A 88 -16.96 -9.28 -23.80
CA LEU A 88 -16.47 -10.66 -23.80
C LEU A 88 -17.55 -11.68 -24.18
N LEU A 89 -18.81 -11.34 -24.00
CA LEU A 89 -19.97 -12.17 -24.40
C LEU A 89 -20.49 -11.82 -25.80
N ASP A 90 -19.82 -10.92 -26.51
CA ASP A 90 -20.19 -10.43 -27.83
C ASP A 90 -21.65 -9.92 -27.91
N ILE A 91 -22.04 -9.14 -26.86
CA ILE A 91 -23.37 -8.54 -26.77
C ILE A 91 -23.26 -7.03 -26.62
N LYS A 92 -24.35 -6.33 -26.99
CA LYS A 92 -24.39 -4.87 -26.96
C LYS A 92 -24.04 -4.32 -25.58
N ASP A 93 -23.05 -3.41 -25.53
CA ASP A 93 -22.63 -2.73 -24.30
C ASP A 93 -23.68 -1.68 -23.86
N PRO A 94 -24.42 -1.88 -22.75
CA PRO A 94 -25.43 -0.95 -22.27
C PRO A 94 -24.83 0.33 -21.69
N THR A 95 -23.54 0.30 -21.34
CA THR A 95 -22.87 1.41 -20.65
C THR A 95 -22.56 2.58 -21.59
N GLN A 96 -22.70 2.38 -22.92
CA GLN A 96 -22.50 3.43 -23.93
C GLN A 96 -23.72 4.30 -24.08
N ALA A 97 -24.88 3.91 -23.57
CA ALA A 97 -26.11 4.68 -23.63
C ALA A 97 -25.96 6.03 -22.90
N GLU A 98 -26.57 7.09 -23.46
CA GLU A 98 -26.48 8.44 -22.90
C GLU A 98 -27.06 8.52 -21.48
N LEU A 99 -28.11 7.74 -21.19
CA LEU A 99 -28.69 7.63 -19.84
C LEU A 99 -27.63 7.28 -18.79
N VAL A 100 -26.79 6.28 -19.03
CA VAL A 100 -25.73 5.84 -18.10
C VAL A 100 -24.64 6.90 -17.93
N LYS A 101 -24.26 7.56 -19.05
CA LYS A 101 -23.25 8.64 -19.03
C LYS A 101 -23.75 9.85 -18.25
N LEU A 102 -24.99 10.28 -18.47
CA LEU A 102 -25.62 11.39 -17.78
C LEU A 102 -25.79 11.10 -16.28
N ARG A 103 -26.23 9.89 -15.93
CA ARG A 103 -26.38 9.48 -14.55
C ARG A 103 -25.06 9.53 -13.79
N LEU A 104 -24.00 8.98 -14.36
CA LEU A 104 -22.66 9.02 -13.77
C LEU A 104 -22.11 10.45 -13.66
N ARG A 105 -22.44 11.33 -14.63
CA ARG A 105 -22.09 12.75 -14.59
C ARG A 105 -22.82 13.48 -13.47
N ALA A 106 -24.12 13.20 -13.27
CA ALA A 106 -24.91 13.75 -12.17
C ALA A 106 -24.34 13.38 -10.81
N ILE A 107 -24.06 12.09 -10.58
CA ILE A 107 -23.42 11.60 -9.33
C ILE A 107 -22.08 12.29 -9.08
N ARG A 108 -21.25 12.48 -10.13
CA ARG A 108 -19.95 13.18 -9.99
C ARG A 108 -20.12 14.65 -9.61
N ARG A 109 -21.16 15.32 -10.09
CA ARG A 109 -21.46 16.71 -9.72
C ARG A 109 -21.92 16.80 -8.26
N GLU A 110 -22.77 15.89 -7.83
CA GLU A 110 -23.30 15.85 -6.46
C GLU A 110 -22.24 15.50 -5.43
N LYS A 111 -21.47 14.40 -5.67
CA LYS A 111 -20.51 13.85 -4.69
C LYS A 111 -19.09 14.39 -4.83
N GLY A 112 -18.81 15.17 -5.86
CA GLY A 112 -17.45 15.55 -6.23
C GLY A 112 -16.67 14.41 -6.85
N SER A 113 -15.61 14.72 -7.58
CA SER A 113 -14.73 13.74 -8.22
C SER A 113 -13.34 13.66 -7.58
N THR A 114 -13.09 14.45 -6.54
CA THR A 114 -11.79 14.53 -5.88
C THR A 114 -11.51 13.24 -5.12
N GLN A 115 -10.43 12.55 -5.50
CA GLN A 115 -9.96 11.38 -4.77
C GLN A 115 -9.17 11.81 -3.54
N ALA A 116 -9.44 11.15 -2.41
CA ALA A 116 -8.60 11.31 -1.23
C ALA A 116 -7.19 10.83 -1.55
N GLN A 117 -6.22 11.72 -1.41
CA GLN A 117 -4.81 11.44 -1.60
C GLN A 117 -4.23 10.82 -0.33
N ALA A 118 -3.28 9.89 -0.49
CA ALA A 118 -2.52 9.41 0.65
C ALA A 118 -1.75 10.56 1.31
N ARG A 119 -1.69 10.57 2.63
CA ARG A 119 -0.88 11.54 3.37
C ARG A 119 0.58 11.40 2.98
N PRO A 120 1.26 12.46 2.55
CA PRO A 120 2.66 12.37 2.15
C PRO A 120 3.56 12.06 3.35
N LEU A 121 4.52 11.15 3.14
CA LEU A 121 5.67 10.93 4.03
C LEU A 121 6.88 11.60 3.38
N ARG A 122 7.08 12.88 3.64
CA ARG A 122 8.21 13.68 3.18
C ARG A 122 9.43 13.47 4.08
N PHE A 123 10.63 13.67 3.55
CA PHE A 123 11.86 13.36 4.29
C PHE A 123 12.00 14.19 5.57
N LYS A 124 11.84 15.50 5.46
CA LYS A 124 11.86 16.44 6.61
C LYS A 124 10.45 16.93 7.01
N GLY A 125 9.38 16.32 6.45
CA GLY A 125 8.00 16.72 6.70
C GLY A 125 7.58 17.98 5.93
N PRO A 126 6.55 18.72 6.40
CA PRO A 126 6.00 19.87 5.70
C PRO A 126 6.90 21.12 5.82
N VAL A 127 8.14 21.00 5.34
CA VAL A 127 9.11 22.10 5.29
C VAL A 127 9.07 22.80 3.94
N ARG A 128 9.45 24.08 3.93
CA ARG A 128 9.52 24.89 2.70
C ARG A 128 10.80 24.62 1.93
N ASN A 129 11.93 24.60 2.60
CA ASN A 129 13.23 24.31 2.03
C ASN A 129 13.74 22.96 2.53
N VAL A 130 13.77 21.97 1.61
CA VAL A 130 14.15 20.58 1.95
C VAL A 130 15.62 20.49 2.39
N GLU A 131 16.50 21.38 1.92
CA GLU A 131 17.93 21.36 2.26
C GLU A 131 18.20 22.01 3.63
N ARG A 132 17.66 23.19 3.88
CA ARG A 132 18.02 24.06 4.99
C ARG A 132 17.16 23.86 6.23
N ASP A 133 15.85 23.62 6.05
CA ASP A 133 14.92 23.57 7.18
C ASP A 133 15.14 22.32 8.05
N ALA A 134 14.95 22.47 9.35
CA ALA A 134 14.91 21.35 10.28
C ALA A 134 13.66 20.48 10.04
N PRO A 135 13.70 19.17 10.32
CA PRO A 135 12.54 18.30 10.24
C PRO A 135 11.42 18.77 11.19
N ARG A 136 10.17 18.66 10.73
CA ARG A 136 8.99 19.03 11.52
C ARG A 136 7.78 18.17 11.11
N GLY A 137 6.80 18.07 11.99
CA GLY A 137 5.61 17.28 11.75
C GLY A 137 5.91 15.83 11.45
N LEU A 138 5.06 15.18 10.66
CA LEU A 138 5.29 13.82 10.20
C LEU A 138 6.43 13.80 9.16
N ASN A 139 7.55 13.19 9.51
CA ASN A 139 8.74 13.15 8.64
C ASN A 139 9.42 11.78 8.65
N VAL A 140 9.98 11.40 7.49
CA VAL A 140 10.68 10.11 7.31
C VAL A 140 11.91 10.01 8.20
N ARG A 141 12.67 11.11 8.38
CA ARG A 141 13.89 11.13 9.19
C ARG A 141 13.61 10.68 10.62
N GLY A 142 12.62 11.27 11.28
CA GLY A 142 12.24 10.90 12.66
C GLY A 142 11.73 9.44 12.75
N LEU A 143 11.06 8.94 11.70
CA LEU A 143 10.65 7.52 11.67
C LEU A 143 11.85 6.59 11.61
N LEU A 144 12.87 6.91 10.82
CA LEU A 144 14.10 6.12 10.70
C LEU A 144 14.92 6.13 12.00
N GLU A 145 15.05 7.29 12.63
CA GLU A 145 15.74 7.48 13.90
C GLU A 145 15.06 6.71 15.05
N ALA A 146 13.73 6.61 15.03
CA ALA A 146 12.95 5.90 16.04
C ALA A 146 12.90 4.37 15.86
N CYS A 147 13.43 3.82 14.76
CA CYS A 147 13.47 2.38 14.56
C CYS A 147 14.25 1.68 15.67
N ALA A 148 13.76 0.52 16.11
CA ALA A 148 14.50 -0.34 17.03
C ALA A 148 15.69 -1.01 16.33
N ASP A 149 16.62 -1.51 17.13
CA ASP A 149 17.74 -2.32 16.62
C ASP A 149 17.45 -3.84 16.72
N ASP A 150 16.15 -4.19 16.83
CA ASP A 150 15.65 -5.55 16.68
C ASP A 150 15.33 -5.88 15.21
N LEU A 151 15.16 -7.16 14.89
CA LEU A 151 14.89 -7.63 13.52
C LEU A 151 13.73 -6.88 12.83
N PRO A 152 12.55 -6.69 13.45
CA PRO A 152 11.51 -5.87 12.85
C PRO A 152 11.91 -4.42 12.60
N GLY A 153 12.68 -3.83 13.48
CA GLY A 153 13.14 -2.44 13.36
C GLY A 153 14.18 -2.26 12.26
N LEU A 154 15.15 -3.16 12.15
CA LEU A 154 16.15 -3.17 11.08
C LEU A 154 15.46 -3.33 9.71
N ARG A 155 14.54 -4.32 9.58
CA ARG A 155 13.73 -4.48 8.38
C ARG A 155 12.96 -3.20 8.03
N ASN A 156 12.29 -2.59 9.00
CA ASN A 156 11.45 -1.42 8.76
C ASN A 156 12.30 -0.20 8.36
N ARG A 157 13.49 -0.04 8.94
CA ARG A 157 14.45 1.00 8.55
C ARG A 157 14.89 0.83 7.10
N ALA A 158 15.28 -0.38 6.69
CA ALA A 158 15.64 -0.68 5.30
C ALA A 158 14.44 -0.48 4.36
N LEU A 159 13.27 -1.02 4.71
CA LEU A 159 12.04 -0.93 3.92
C LEU A 159 11.62 0.53 3.68
N LEU A 160 11.62 1.38 4.71
CA LEU A 160 11.26 2.79 4.58
C LEU A 160 12.31 3.57 3.78
N SER A 161 13.60 3.30 3.99
CA SER A 161 14.69 3.95 3.25
C SER A 161 14.57 3.68 1.76
N VAL A 162 14.45 2.40 1.37
CA VAL A 162 14.27 2.00 -0.05
C VAL A 162 12.97 2.57 -0.61
N ALA A 163 11.86 2.48 0.12
CA ALA A 163 10.57 3.00 -0.35
C ALA A 163 10.60 4.52 -0.60
N TYR A 164 11.36 5.26 0.20
CA TYR A 164 11.51 6.69 0.02
C TYR A 164 12.46 7.02 -1.14
N ASP A 165 13.65 6.42 -1.20
CA ASP A 165 14.62 6.71 -2.27
C ASP A 165 14.07 6.40 -3.67
N THR A 166 13.33 5.31 -3.80
CA THR A 166 12.87 4.80 -5.09
C THR A 166 11.46 5.18 -5.47
N GLY A 167 10.63 5.59 -4.50
CA GLY A 167 9.21 5.82 -4.71
C GLY A 167 8.43 4.62 -5.25
N LEU A 168 8.87 3.40 -5.02
CA LEU A 168 8.24 2.16 -5.49
C LEU A 168 6.78 2.02 -4.99
N ARG A 169 5.93 1.38 -5.81
CA ARG A 169 4.61 0.94 -5.32
C ARG A 169 4.77 -0.23 -4.36
N ALA A 170 3.78 -0.46 -3.49
CA ALA A 170 3.86 -1.53 -2.51
C ALA A 170 4.16 -2.91 -3.12
N SER A 171 3.56 -3.23 -4.26
CA SER A 171 3.82 -4.49 -4.96
C SER A 171 5.21 -4.58 -5.57
N GLU A 172 5.75 -3.47 -6.05
CA GLU A 172 7.12 -3.36 -6.57
C GLU A 172 8.13 -3.45 -5.42
N LEU A 173 7.86 -2.77 -4.31
CA LEU A 173 8.74 -2.73 -3.14
C LEU A 173 8.93 -4.10 -2.49
N VAL A 174 7.85 -4.88 -2.34
CA VAL A 174 7.95 -6.22 -1.74
C VAL A 174 8.50 -7.27 -2.71
N ALA A 175 8.53 -6.99 -4.00
CA ALA A 175 9.11 -7.84 -5.03
C ALA A 175 10.60 -7.55 -5.27
N VAL A 176 11.22 -6.67 -4.47
CA VAL A 176 12.67 -6.45 -4.52
C VAL A 176 13.37 -7.69 -3.97
N GLU A 177 14.33 -8.20 -4.73
CA GLU A 177 15.23 -9.28 -4.37
C GLU A 177 16.65 -8.74 -4.18
N VAL A 178 17.48 -9.46 -3.46
CA VAL A 178 18.88 -9.07 -3.20
C VAL A 178 19.63 -8.87 -4.50
N GLU A 179 19.41 -9.75 -5.47
CA GLU A 179 20.06 -9.79 -6.78
C GLU A 179 19.67 -8.60 -7.68
N HIS A 180 18.59 -7.90 -7.34
CA HIS A 180 18.20 -6.70 -8.05
C HIS A 180 19.06 -5.47 -7.70
N ILE A 181 19.93 -5.58 -6.67
CA ILE A 181 20.80 -4.51 -6.21
C ILE A 181 22.16 -4.65 -6.87
N VAL A 182 22.55 -3.66 -7.66
CA VAL A 182 23.80 -3.67 -8.41
C VAL A 182 24.65 -2.44 -8.06
N ASP A 183 25.92 -2.49 -8.41
CA ASP A 183 26.85 -1.40 -8.15
C ASP A 183 26.45 -0.12 -8.88
N ALA A 184 26.70 1.00 -8.24
CA ALA A 184 26.60 2.35 -8.81
C ALA A 184 28.01 2.92 -9.07
N ILE A 185 28.07 4.06 -9.75
CA ILE A 185 29.35 4.79 -9.95
C ILE A 185 29.89 5.24 -8.58
N ASP A 186 29.04 5.74 -7.70
CA ASP A 186 29.38 6.03 -6.32
C ASP A 186 29.47 4.70 -5.52
N PRO A 187 30.63 4.35 -4.95
CA PRO A 187 30.82 3.09 -4.23
C PRO A 187 29.98 2.97 -2.96
N GLU A 188 29.52 4.07 -2.37
CA GLU A 188 28.63 4.07 -1.20
C GLU A 188 27.16 3.90 -1.58
N ALA A 189 26.80 4.15 -2.84
CA ALA A 189 25.45 4.02 -3.37
C ALA A 189 25.25 2.69 -4.09
N ARG A 190 24.02 2.38 -4.48
CA ARG A 190 23.66 1.23 -5.33
C ARG A 190 22.57 1.63 -6.30
N LEU A 191 22.40 0.82 -7.33
CA LEU A 191 21.26 0.90 -8.24
C LEU A 191 20.34 -0.30 -7.99
N LEU A 192 19.04 -0.06 -8.01
CA LEU A 192 18.01 -1.08 -7.91
C LEU A 192 17.38 -1.30 -9.27
N THR A 193 17.55 -2.49 -9.81
CA THR A 193 16.86 -2.92 -11.04
C THR A 193 15.43 -3.32 -10.75
N ILE A 194 14.48 -2.76 -11.50
CA ILE A 194 13.04 -3.02 -11.37
C ILE A 194 12.61 -3.77 -12.63
N SER A 195 12.51 -5.08 -12.55
CA SER A 195 12.28 -5.96 -13.69
C SER A 195 10.89 -5.85 -14.30
N ARG A 196 9.85 -5.54 -13.51
CA ARG A 196 8.47 -5.32 -14.00
C ARG A 196 7.74 -4.32 -13.13
N SER A 197 6.98 -3.42 -13.76
CA SER A 197 6.09 -2.50 -13.05
C SER A 197 4.69 -2.50 -13.65
N LYS A 198 3.70 -1.92 -12.95
CA LYS A 198 2.35 -1.72 -13.49
C LYS A 198 2.33 -0.92 -14.80
N GLY A 199 3.32 -0.07 -15.02
CA GLY A 199 3.47 0.73 -16.23
C GLY A 199 4.37 0.09 -17.29
N ASP A 200 5.04 -1.01 -16.93
CA ASP A 200 5.98 -1.74 -17.79
C ASP A 200 5.66 -3.23 -17.72
N GLN A 201 4.58 -3.62 -18.39
CA GLN A 201 4.18 -5.03 -18.48
C GLN A 201 5.02 -5.80 -19.48
N GLU A 202 5.69 -5.08 -20.39
CA GLU A 202 6.59 -5.66 -21.42
C GLU A 202 7.99 -5.99 -20.84
N GLY A 203 8.28 -5.53 -19.59
CA GLY A 203 9.52 -5.87 -18.91
C GLY A 203 10.76 -5.17 -19.47
N LYS A 204 10.63 -3.93 -19.98
CA LYS A 204 11.78 -3.11 -20.41
C LYS A 204 12.75 -2.80 -19.27
N GLY A 205 12.28 -2.98 -18.03
CA GLY A 205 13.01 -2.67 -16.83
C GLY A 205 13.11 -1.16 -16.54
N ALA A 206 13.45 -0.85 -15.32
CA ALA A 206 13.78 0.50 -14.90
C ALA A 206 14.82 0.42 -13.79
N THR A 207 15.61 1.46 -13.64
CA THR A 207 16.60 1.54 -12.55
C THR A 207 16.20 2.66 -11.59
N ALA A 208 16.44 2.44 -10.29
CA ALA A 208 16.25 3.44 -9.27
C ALA A 208 17.52 3.57 -8.41
N PHE A 209 17.78 4.77 -7.92
CA PHE A 209 18.94 5.07 -7.10
C PHE A 209 18.67 4.68 -5.63
N LEU A 210 19.66 4.07 -4.98
CA LEU A 210 19.69 3.76 -3.56
C LEU A 210 20.81 4.58 -2.91
N SER A 211 20.44 5.49 -2.03
CA SER A 211 21.37 6.33 -1.30
C SER A 211 22.25 5.51 -0.33
N PRO A 212 23.41 6.03 0.09
CA PRO A 212 24.27 5.40 1.11
C PRO A 212 23.51 5.03 2.39
N ARG A 213 22.49 5.83 2.77
CA ARG A 213 21.60 5.52 3.88
C ARG A 213 20.84 4.22 3.66
N SER A 214 20.23 4.04 2.48
CA SER A 214 19.47 2.82 2.12
C SER A 214 20.39 1.63 2.04
N VAL A 215 21.59 1.77 1.47
CA VAL A 215 22.58 0.70 1.39
C VAL A 215 22.99 0.22 2.79
N ARG A 216 23.33 1.14 3.70
CA ARG A 216 23.65 0.76 5.10
C ARG A 216 22.48 0.09 5.82
N ALA A 217 21.25 0.58 5.61
CA ALA A 217 20.07 -0.01 6.22
C ALA A 217 19.77 -1.42 5.68
N ILE A 218 19.95 -1.64 4.37
CA ILE A 218 19.85 -2.96 3.75
C ILE A 218 20.89 -3.91 4.33
N ALA A 219 22.16 -3.50 4.35
CA ALA A 219 23.26 -4.34 4.87
C ALA A 219 23.02 -4.75 6.33
N ALA A 220 22.59 -3.81 7.19
CA ALA A 220 22.25 -4.13 8.58
C ALA A 220 21.08 -5.10 8.71
N TRP A 221 20.06 -4.97 7.85
CA TRP A 221 18.91 -5.87 7.84
C TRP A 221 19.29 -7.26 7.33
N THR A 222 19.95 -7.37 6.19
CA THR A 222 20.30 -8.67 5.57
C THR A 222 21.28 -9.45 6.45
N ALA A 223 22.29 -8.78 7.03
CA ALA A 223 23.22 -9.41 7.96
C ALA A 223 22.51 -9.93 9.23
N ALA A 224 21.59 -9.16 9.82
CA ALA A 224 20.89 -9.57 11.04
C ALA A 224 19.84 -10.67 10.81
N ALA A 225 19.32 -10.78 9.59
CA ALA A 225 18.28 -11.72 9.21
C ALA A 225 18.81 -12.94 8.43
N ASP A 226 20.12 -13.01 8.19
CA ASP A 226 20.79 -14.07 7.42
C ASP A 226 20.17 -14.22 6.02
N ILE A 227 20.09 -13.10 5.29
CA ILE A 227 19.52 -13.05 3.94
C ILE A 227 20.64 -12.81 2.93
N GLU A 228 20.97 -13.83 2.16
CA GLU A 228 22.00 -13.76 1.11
C GLU A 228 21.37 -13.63 -0.29
N GLU A 229 20.18 -14.18 -0.50
CA GLU A 229 19.51 -14.24 -1.81
C GLU A 229 17.97 -14.13 -1.71
N GLY A 230 17.33 -13.89 -2.84
CA GLY A 230 15.87 -13.87 -2.98
C GLY A 230 15.21 -12.65 -2.34
N PRO A 231 13.96 -12.75 -1.84
CA PRO A 231 13.19 -11.61 -1.38
C PRO A 231 13.91 -10.81 -0.29
N LEU A 232 14.18 -9.53 -0.58
CA LEU A 232 14.86 -8.63 0.35
C LEU A 232 14.01 -8.36 1.60
N PHE A 233 12.71 -8.15 1.44
CA PHE A 233 11.82 -7.81 2.55
C PHE A 233 10.93 -8.99 2.92
N ARG A 234 11.25 -9.64 4.03
CA ARG A 234 10.58 -10.85 4.53
C ARG A 234 9.73 -10.54 5.75
N ARG A 235 8.77 -11.43 6.06
CA ARG A 235 7.97 -11.35 7.28
C ARG A 235 8.86 -11.71 8.46
N VAL A 236 8.78 -10.91 9.53
CA VAL A 236 9.35 -11.25 10.84
C VAL A 236 8.21 -11.56 11.78
N GLN A 237 8.13 -12.78 12.27
CA GLN A 237 7.23 -13.19 13.32
C GLN A 237 7.89 -12.94 14.66
N VAL A 238 7.15 -12.32 15.59
CA VAL A 238 7.66 -12.00 16.93
C VAL A 238 6.86 -12.76 17.96
N ARG A 239 7.52 -13.61 18.73
CA ARG A 239 6.94 -14.37 19.85
C ARG A 239 7.47 -13.81 21.15
N ARG A 240 6.60 -13.25 21.98
CA ARG A 240 6.96 -12.70 23.27
C ARG A 240 6.50 -13.61 24.38
N TYR A 241 7.44 -14.06 25.21
CA TYR A 241 7.20 -14.89 26.37
C TYR A 241 7.30 -14.02 27.62
N LYS A 242 6.27 -14.04 28.45
CA LYS A 242 6.27 -13.33 29.73
C LYS A 242 7.21 -14.02 30.71
N ALA A 243 7.84 -13.27 31.60
CA ALA A 243 8.55 -13.81 32.74
C ALA A 243 7.60 -14.68 33.59
N ARG A 244 8.13 -15.78 34.11
CA ARG A 244 7.42 -16.61 35.10
C ARG A 244 8.26 -16.63 36.38
N ALA A 245 7.63 -16.35 37.50
CA ALA A 245 8.27 -16.46 38.81
C ALA A 245 8.59 -17.91 39.13
N ALA A 246 9.60 -18.15 39.95
CA ALA A 246 9.88 -19.44 40.52
C ALA A 246 8.67 -19.92 41.35
N VAL A 247 8.36 -21.19 41.25
CA VAL A 247 7.32 -21.82 42.08
C VAL A 247 8.00 -22.81 43.00
N LYS A 248 7.82 -22.65 44.32
CA LYS A 248 8.28 -23.64 45.31
C LYS A 248 7.48 -24.92 45.13
N GLY A 249 8.17 -26.06 45.11
CA GLY A 249 7.52 -27.36 45.13
C GLY A 249 6.67 -27.55 46.41
N ARG A 250 5.57 -28.26 46.30
CA ARG A 250 4.79 -28.67 47.46
C ARG A 250 5.23 -30.06 47.94
N ARG A 251 5.38 -30.26 49.25
CA ARG A 251 5.64 -31.57 49.78
C ARG A 251 4.40 -32.47 49.59
N ILE A 252 4.62 -33.74 49.24
CA ILE A 252 3.54 -34.70 48.96
C ILE A 252 2.63 -34.87 50.18
N GLU A 253 3.18 -34.76 51.39
CA GLU A 253 2.46 -34.85 52.68
C GLU A 253 1.40 -33.76 52.87
N THR A 254 1.48 -32.65 52.15
CA THR A 254 0.48 -31.56 52.23
C THR A 254 -0.65 -31.70 51.22
N ILE A 255 -0.68 -32.77 50.42
CA ILE A 255 -1.65 -33.01 49.36
C ILE A 255 -2.59 -34.14 49.75
N SER A 256 -3.02 -34.17 51.02
CA SER A 256 -3.97 -35.16 51.48
C SER A 256 -5.39 -34.83 51.00
N GLY A 257 -6.04 -35.76 50.33
CA GLY A 257 -7.48 -35.81 50.18
C GLY A 257 -8.10 -35.46 48.85
N ARG A 258 -7.42 -35.49 47.69
CA ARG A 258 -8.06 -35.30 46.39
C ARG A 258 -7.57 -36.25 45.29
N GLU A 259 -8.54 -36.76 44.55
CA GLU A 259 -8.47 -37.86 43.59
C GLU A 259 -7.66 -37.66 42.31
N SER A 260 -7.06 -36.50 42.08
CA SER A 260 -6.23 -36.31 40.89
C SER A 260 -4.86 -35.72 41.21
N TRP A 261 -3.84 -36.53 41.08
CA TRP A 261 -2.44 -36.18 41.28
C TRP A 261 -1.84 -35.58 40.01
N ASP A 262 -1.76 -34.26 39.90
CA ASP A 262 -0.91 -33.63 38.88
C ASP A 262 0.48 -33.39 39.48
N LEU A 263 1.35 -34.39 39.37
CA LEU A 263 2.77 -34.29 39.81
C LEU A 263 3.48 -33.06 39.26
N ARG A 264 3.09 -32.56 38.10
CA ARG A 264 3.67 -31.35 37.51
C ARG A 264 3.40 -30.11 38.34
N LYS A 265 2.37 -30.08 39.17
CA LYS A 265 2.04 -28.97 40.08
C LYS A 265 2.81 -29.06 41.41
N THR A 266 3.38 -30.21 41.73
CA THR A 266 4.13 -30.44 42.97
C THR A 266 5.61 -30.21 42.85
N LEU A 267 6.16 -30.25 41.61
CA LEU A 267 7.58 -30.03 41.35
C LEU A 267 7.94 -28.54 41.43
N PRO A 268 9.11 -28.21 42.00
CA PRO A 268 9.60 -26.85 41.95
C PRO A 268 9.88 -26.43 40.49
N LYS A 269 9.56 -25.19 40.16
CA LYS A 269 9.86 -24.62 38.84
C LYS A 269 10.75 -23.44 39.03
N SER A 270 11.86 -23.42 38.28
CA SER A 270 12.75 -22.25 38.24
C SER A 270 12.06 -21.06 37.62
N ALA A 271 12.50 -19.88 38.02
CA ALA A 271 12.12 -18.63 37.32
C ALA A 271 12.55 -18.69 35.86
N VAL A 272 11.68 -18.24 34.96
CA VAL A 272 12.00 -18.11 33.55
C VAL A 272 11.92 -16.61 33.21
N PRO A 273 12.99 -15.98 32.70
CA PRO A 273 12.95 -14.60 32.30
C PRO A 273 12.04 -14.38 31.10
N ALA A 274 11.56 -13.14 30.95
CA ALA A 274 10.89 -12.73 29.72
C ALA A 274 11.88 -12.83 28.55
N ARG A 275 11.40 -13.37 27.43
CA ARG A 275 12.20 -13.46 26.21
C ARG A 275 11.39 -13.16 24.99
N THR A 276 12.06 -12.66 23.96
CA THR A 276 11.49 -12.44 22.64
C THR A 276 12.21 -13.31 21.64
N GLU A 277 11.48 -14.07 20.86
CA GLU A 277 12.00 -14.88 19.78
C GLU A 277 11.52 -14.28 18.45
N TYR A 278 12.41 -14.28 17.48
CA TYR A 278 12.14 -13.81 16.14
C TYR A 278 12.26 -14.98 15.17
N ASP A 279 11.36 -15.02 14.20
CA ASP A 279 11.36 -15.99 13.11
C ASP A 279 11.20 -15.23 11.79
N VAL A 280 12.20 -15.35 10.92
CA VAL A 280 12.24 -14.67 9.61
C VAL A 280 11.76 -15.67 8.56
N GLY A 281 10.62 -15.35 7.93
CA GLY A 281 10.10 -16.20 6.86
C GLY A 281 10.95 -16.11 5.58
N GLU A 282 10.83 -17.11 4.72
CA GLU A 282 11.56 -17.17 3.44
C GLU A 282 10.89 -16.33 2.33
N GLY A 283 9.59 -16.19 2.36
CA GLY A 283 8.82 -15.51 1.33
C GLY A 283 8.78 -13.98 1.46
N ALA A 284 8.51 -13.34 0.33
CA ALA A 284 8.33 -11.89 0.26
C ALA A 284 7.21 -11.38 1.19
N LEU A 285 7.41 -10.19 1.73
CA LEU A 285 6.40 -9.50 2.52
C LEU A 285 5.16 -9.21 1.66
N HIS A 286 3.96 -9.38 2.22
CA HIS A 286 2.73 -9.07 1.49
C HIS A 286 2.56 -7.54 1.30
N PRO A 287 2.19 -7.05 0.09
CA PRO A 287 2.04 -5.62 -0.18
C PRO A 287 1.09 -4.89 0.79
N GLY A 288 0.04 -5.58 1.26
CA GLY A 288 -0.90 -5.06 2.25
C GLY A 288 -0.30 -4.79 3.63
N SER A 289 0.89 -5.32 3.92
CA SER A 289 1.59 -5.09 5.20
C SER A 289 2.26 -3.72 5.28
N ILE A 290 2.55 -3.07 4.14
CA ILE A 290 3.31 -1.82 4.10
C ILE A 290 2.60 -0.68 4.85
N GLY A 291 1.31 -0.45 4.58
CA GLY A 291 0.55 0.59 5.27
C GLY A 291 0.47 0.42 6.79
N PRO A 292 0.13 -0.78 7.30
CA PRO A 292 0.24 -1.11 8.73
C PRO A 292 1.63 -0.88 9.32
N ILE A 293 2.71 -1.24 8.61
CA ILE A 293 4.09 -0.99 9.05
C ILE A 293 4.34 0.52 9.19
N TRP A 294 3.99 1.34 8.19
CA TRP A 294 4.14 2.80 8.30
C TRP A 294 3.40 3.36 9.51
N ARG A 295 2.17 2.96 9.73
CA ARG A 295 1.40 3.42 10.90
C ARG A 295 2.01 2.98 12.23
N ALA A 296 2.59 1.80 12.31
CA ALA A 296 3.29 1.32 13.50
C ALA A 296 4.58 2.11 13.74
N MET A 297 5.36 2.40 12.70
CA MET A 297 6.56 3.23 12.78
C MET A 297 6.23 4.66 13.25
N ILE A 298 5.15 5.26 12.73
CA ILE A 298 4.71 6.61 13.12
C ILE A 298 4.34 6.64 14.61
N ARG A 299 3.57 5.66 15.12
CA ARG A 299 3.25 5.57 16.55
C ARG A 299 4.51 5.46 17.39
N ARG A 300 5.42 4.55 17.01
CA ARG A 300 6.69 4.40 17.71
C ARG A 300 7.53 5.67 17.73
N ALA A 301 7.63 6.38 16.61
CA ALA A 301 8.36 7.63 16.52
C ALA A 301 7.75 8.72 17.42
N PHE A 302 6.43 8.79 17.48
CA PHE A 302 5.71 9.67 18.41
C PHE A 302 5.99 9.29 19.87
N ASP A 303 5.85 8.01 20.24
CA ASP A 303 6.10 7.51 21.60
C ASP A 303 7.56 7.73 22.05
N LYS A 304 8.52 7.78 21.10
CA LYS A 304 9.93 8.06 21.33
C LYS A 304 10.27 9.55 21.33
N GLY A 305 9.32 10.43 21.08
CA GLY A 305 9.54 11.88 21.01
C GLY A 305 10.24 12.37 19.72
N ALA A 306 10.43 11.50 18.73
CA ALA A 306 11.03 11.89 17.44
C ALA A 306 10.10 12.76 16.57
N LEU A 307 8.83 12.90 16.94
CA LEU A 307 7.81 13.76 16.33
C LEU A 307 7.24 14.71 17.40
N SER A 308 8.11 15.38 18.13
CA SER A 308 7.79 16.16 19.35
C SER A 308 6.88 17.38 19.12
N ASP A 309 6.76 17.83 17.88
CA ASP A 309 5.88 18.94 17.48
C ASP A 309 4.45 18.49 17.10
N LEU A 310 4.13 17.19 17.26
CA LEU A 310 2.78 16.65 17.05
C LEU A 310 2.08 16.39 18.39
N THR A 311 0.78 16.67 18.40
CA THR A 311 -0.11 16.25 19.50
C THR A 311 -0.68 14.85 19.24
N ALA A 312 -1.31 14.24 20.25
CA ALA A 312 -2.00 12.95 20.09
C ALA A 312 -3.17 13.02 19.09
N ASP A 313 -3.87 14.15 19.04
CA ASP A 313 -4.97 14.38 18.11
C ASP A 313 -4.45 14.52 16.68
N ASP A 314 -3.35 15.24 16.47
CA ASP A 314 -2.67 15.32 15.18
C ASP A 314 -2.28 13.91 14.69
N LEU A 315 -1.67 13.12 15.57
CA LEU A 315 -1.30 11.74 15.26
C LEU A 315 -2.50 10.92 14.81
N ALA A 316 -3.62 10.99 15.54
CA ALA A 316 -4.84 10.25 15.20
C ALA A 316 -5.39 10.63 13.81
N GLN A 317 -5.35 11.91 13.46
CA GLN A 317 -5.78 12.39 12.15
C GLN A 317 -4.79 12.02 11.04
N LEU A 318 -3.49 12.13 11.30
CA LEU A 318 -2.44 11.76 10.35
C LEU A 318 -2.52 10.29 9.96
N LEU A 319 -2.69 9.38 10.94
CA LEU A 319 -2.75 7.94 10.73
C LEU A 319 -3.90 7.49 9.81
N LYS A 320 -5.03 8.23 9.78
CA LYS A 320 -6.17 7.94 8.88
C LYS A 320 -5.79 8.05 7.40
N GLY A 321 -4.87 8.96 7.06
CA GLY A 321 -4.46 9.21 5.69
C GLY A 321 -3.22 8.43 5.24
N VAL A 322 -2.49 7.76 6.15
CA VAL A 322 -1.26 7.05 5.83
C VAL A 322 -1.56 5.69 5.20
N SER A 323 -0.95 5.43 4.06
CA SER A 323 -1.06 4.19 3.29
C SER A 323 0.30 3.77 2.73
N ALA A 324 0.35 2.61 2.09
CA ALA A 324 1.54 2.15 1.38
C ALA A 324 2.04 3.12 0.29
N HIS A 325 1.19 4.04 -0.17
CA HIS A 325 1.51 5.01 -1.22
C HIS A 325 2.12 6.32 -0.67
N SER A 326 2.15 6.49 0.64
CA SER A 326 2.55 7.73 1.31
C SER A 326 4.00 8.15 1.03
N THR A 327 4.94 7.22 0.93
CA THR A 327 6.35 7.49 0.58
C THR A 327 6.48 8.01 -0.84
N ARG A 328 5.74 7.44 -1.79
CA ARG A 328 5.75 7.88 -3.19
C ARG A 328 5.18 9.29 -3.36
N VAL A 329 4.12 9.61 -2.62
CA VAL A 329 3.57 10.98 -2.59
C VAL A 329 4.57 11.94 -1.94
N GLY A 330 5.23 11.51 -0.84
CA GLY A 330 6.24 12.31 -0.14
C GLY A 330 7.44 12.64 -1.02
N LEU A 331 8.03 11.64 -1.67
CA LEU A 331 9.15 11.84 -2.60
C LEU A 331 8.77 12.79 -3.75
N ASN A 332 7.59 12.62 -4.37
CA ASN A 332 7.12 13.54 -5.40
C ASN A 332 7.03 14.99 -4.91
N GLN A 333 6.54 15.18 -3.69
CA GLN A 333 6.44 16.52 -3.09
C GLN A 333 7.81 17.11 -2.73
N ASP A 334 8.75 16.28 -2.29
CA ASP A 334 10.11 16.74 -1.99
C ASP A 334 10.88 17.10 -3.24
N LEU A 335 10.77 16.31 -4.33
CA LEU A 335 11.32 16.67 -5.65
C LEU A 335 10.74 17.99 -6.17
N PHE A 336 9.42 18.16 -6.05
CA PHE A 336 8.79 19.43 -6.44
C PHE A 336 9.27 20.62 -5.59
N ALA A 337 9.41 20.42 -4.29
CA ALA A 337 9.87 21.45 -3.34
C ALA A 337 11.34 21.79 -3.52
N SER A 338 12.19 20.85 -3.98
CA SER A 338 13.59 21.10 -4.34
C SER A 338 13.76 21.85 -5.66
N GLY A 339 12.66 22.02 -6.42
CA GLY A 339 12.68 22.77 -7.68
C GLY A 339 12.87 21.93 -8.92
N GLU A 340 12.83 20.59 -8.79
CA GLU A 340 12.90 19.69 -9.93
C GLU A 340 11.78 19.96 -10.93
N ASP A 341 12.12 19.85 -12.20
CA ASP A 341 11.15 20.00 -13.28
C ASP A 341 10.21 18.79 -13.38
N LEU A 342 9.14 18.96 -14.14
CA LEU A 342 8.15 17.91 -14.29
C LEU A 342 8.70 16.64 -14.97
N ALA A 343 9.66 16.81 -15.90
CA ALA A 343 10.28 15.68 -16.60
C ALA A 343 11.16 14.87 -15.65
N GLY A 344 12.00 15.52 -14.84
CA GLY A 344 12.81 14.88 -13.81
C GLY A 344 11.97 14.15 -12.76
N ILE A 345 10.85 14.77 -12.31
CA ILE A 345 9.91 14.12 -11.39
C ILE A 345 9.25 12.87 -12.03
N MET A 346 8.87 12.96 -13.31
CA MET A 346 8.26 11.85 -14.04
C MET A 346 9.26 10.69 -14.23
N ASP A 347 10.51 11.01 -14.55
CA ASP A 347 11.57 10.03 -14.70
C ASP A 347 11.85 9.33 -13.36
N ALA A 348 12.16 10.07 -12.30
CA ALA A 348 12.45 9.54 -10.97
C ALA A 348 11.35 8.60 -10.44
N LEU A 349 10.09 8.92 -10.72
CA LEU A 349 8.92 8.15 -10.26
C LEU A 349 8.34 7.23 -11.35
N ARG A 350 8.98 7.14 -12.51
CA ARG A 350 8.58 6.25 -13.61
C ARG A 350 7.11 6.46 -14.03
N TRP A 351 6.74 7.73 -14.22
CA TRP A 351 5.40 8.11 -14.71
C TRP A 351 5.41 8.43 -16.20
N LYS A 352 4.49 7.82 -16.93
CA LYS A 352 4.29 8.04 -18.37
C LYS A 352 3.40 9.29 -18.68
N SER A 353 2.85 9.95 -17.65
CA SER A 353 1.92 11.06 -17.81
C SER A 353 2.08 12.08 -16.68
N PRO A 354 2.01 13.40 -16.99
CA PRO A 354 2.12 14.47 -16.01
C PRO A 354 0.92 14.55 -15.04
N ARG A 355 -0.16 13.85 -15.33
CA ARG A 355 -1.40 13.91 -14.54
C ARG A 355 -1.18 13.55 -13.08
N MET A 356 -0.35 12.53 -12.79
CA MET A 356 -0.14 12.06 -11.43
C MET A 356 0.76 13.00 -10.60
N PRO A 357 1.96 13.42 -11.08
CA PRO A 357 2.76 14.40 -10.35
C PRO A 357 1.99 15.67 -10.04
N LEU A 358 1.28 16.21 -11.02
CA LEU A 358 0.47 17.43 -10.84
C LEU A 358 -0.66 17.23 -9.82
N ALA A 359 -1.33 16.06 -9.82
CA ALA A 359 -2.37 15.76 -8.85
C ALA A 359 -1.81 15.70 -7.42
N TYR A 360 -0.62 15.12 -7.22
CA TYR A 360 0.00 14.99 -5.90
C TYR A 360 0.57 16.29 -5.36
N ASN A 361 0.96 17.21 -6.24
CA ASN A 361 1.49 18.53 -5.87
C ASN A 361 0.41 19.63 -5.75
N ARG A 362 -0.89 19.31 -5.98
CA ARG A 362 -1.95 20.33 -6.07
C ARG A 362 -1.93 21.34 -4.92
N ASN A 363 -1.85 20.89 -3.67
CA ASN A 363 -1.83 21.78 -2.51
C ASN A 363 -0.47 22.46 -2.34
N LEU A 364 0.62 21.73 -2.57
CA LEU A 364 1.97 22.26 -2.49
C LEU A 364 2.25 23.30 -3.58
N ALA A 365 1.66 23.11 -4.77
CA ALA A 365 1.80 24.04 -5.89
C ALA A 365 1.18 25.42 -5.62
N ALA A 366 0.19 25.51 -4.73
CA ALA A 366 -0.36 26.80 -4.33
C ALA A 366 0.64 27.62 -3.51
N GLU A 367 1.42 26.96 -2.63
CA GLU A 367 2.37 27.63 -1.76
C GLU A 367 3.79 27.71 -2.36
N GLN A 368 4.24 26.67 -3.02
CA GLN A 368 5.61 26.49 -3.49
C GLN A 368 5.74 26.37 -5.02
N GLY A 369 4.66 26.61 -5.75
CA GLY A 369 4.63 26.62 -7.21
C GLY A 369 5.33 27.85 -7.82
N ALA A 370 5.29 27.92 -9.15
CA ALA A 370 5.97 28.99 -9.90
C ALA A 370 5.54 30.39 -9.44
N ALA A 371 4.24 30.62 -9.23
CA ALA A 371 3.72 31.90 -8.74
C ALA A 371 4.24 32.23 -7.32
N GLY A 372 4.17 31.28 -6.39
CA GLY A 372 4.67 31.49 -5.02
C GLY A 372 6.17 31.76 -4.98
N ARG A 373 6.96 31.06 -5.81
CA ARG A 373 8.41 31.31 -5.95
C ARG A 373 8.71 32.69 -6.56
N LEU A 374 7.95 33.12 -7.57
CA LEU A 374 8.11 34.42 -8.18
C LEU A 374 7.81 35.54 -7.16
N ILE A 375 6.64 35.46 -6.52
CA ILE A 375 6.22 36.47 -5.53
C ILE A 375 7.24 36.57 -4.39
N ALA A 376 7.75 35.44 -3.91
CA ALA A 376 8.78 35.43 -2.86
C ALA A 376 10.12 36.05 -3.29
N LYS A 377 10.38 36.24 -4.60
CA LYS A 377 11.57 36.90 -5.13
C LYS A 377 11.40 38.41 -5.35
N ILE A 378 10.17 38.84 -5.59
CA ILE A 378 9.88 40.23 -5.94
C ILE A 378 9.19 41.04 -4.81
N GLY A 379 8.67 40.40 -3.77
CA GLY A 379 8.10 40.99 -2.58
C GLY A 379 8.96 40.74 -1.39
#